data_4407667b64d804b9146bdf50ff3fe39d
#
_entry.id   4407667b64d804b9146bdf50ff3fe39d
#
_cell.length_a   1.000
_cell.length_b   1.000
_cell.length_c   1.000
_cell.angle_alpha   90.00
_cell.angle_beta   90.00
_cell.angle_gamma   90.00
#
_symmetry.space_group_name_H-M   'P 1'
#
loop_
_entity.id
_entity.type
_entity.pdbx_description
1 polymer ?
#
loop_
_entity_poly.entity_id
_entity_poly.type
_entity_poly.pdbx_seq_one_letter_code
_entity_poly.pdbx_strand_id
1 'polypeptide(L)'
;TLDSAGPITRDLSDALLVYSCMRDEALQPIIPTAPESIRLAVNIFNRNQVSEAQLARYDSLLNALKKDGVRIAEVSHAYTKYQRVIMRCEFRHDLEEYLSCSNTQRKTLKAIVRYYEENPDKMMKYGIEYLRDALDKASGRLDDEEYIEAMAERRRLKAQIIESLQEYDACLMTGPTNIMHFIGLPSLALRLCMADDGTPRGMILYGADEQ
;
A
#
# COMPACT_ATOMS: atom_id res chain seq x y z
N THR A 1 11.11 -4.62 1.00
CA THR A 1 9.95 -5.46 1.47
C THR A 1 8.60 -4.79 1.21
N LEU A 2 8.51 -3.47 1.33
CA LEU A 2 7.28 -2.72 1.14
C LEU A 2 7.12 -2.10 -0.26
N ASP A 3 8.21 -1.95 -1.00
CA ASP A 3 8.17 -1.36 -2.32
C ASP A 3 7.59 -2.33 -3.36
N SER A 4 6.76 -1.79 -4.24
CA SER A 4 6.16 -2.51 -5.35
C SER A 4 6.02 -1.60 -6.57
N ALA A 5 6.23 -2.16 -7.75
CA ALA A 5 5.96 -1.48 -9.01
C ALA A 5 4.58 -1.86 -9.53
N GLY A 6 3.86 -0.90 -10.12
CA GLY A 6 2.56 -1.14 -10.71
C GLY A 6 2.22 -0.11 -11.78
N PRO A 7 1.36 -0.43 -12.75
CA PRO A 7 0.95 0.49 -13.81
C PRO A 7 0.02 1.60 -13.28
N ILE A 8 0.14 2.79 -13.86
CA ILE A 8 -0.83 3.89 -13.70
C ILE A 8 -1.40 4.19 -15.07
N THR A 9 -2.69 3.92 -15.26
CA THR A 9 -3.36 4.00 -16.56
C THR A 9 -4.71 4.73 -16.46
N ARG A 10 -5.36 4.97 -17.60
CA ARG A 10 -6.67 5.62 -17.64
C ARG A 10 -7.82 4.64 -17.42
N ASP A 11 -7.63 3.40 -17.78
CA ASP A 11 -8.63 2.35 -17.64
C ASP A 11 -8.01 1.01 -17.23
N LEU A 12 -8.88 0.06 -16.90
CA LEU A 12 -8.49 -1.25 -16.39
C LEU A 12 -7.84 -2.13 -17.47
N SER A 13 -8.26 -2.00 -18.73
CA SER A 13 -7.71 -2.80 -19.83
C SER A 13 -6.24 -2.46 -20.06
N ASP A 14 -5.91 -1.18 -20.07
CA ASP A 14 -4.52 -0.71 -20.18
C ASP A 14 -3.70 -1.14 -18.95
N ALA A 15 -4.29 -1.08 -17.74
CA ALA A 15 -3.61 -1.55 -16.53
C ALA A 15 -3.25 -3.02 -16.62
N LEU A 16 -4.18 -3.85 -17.07
CA LEU A 16 -3.96 -5.29 -17.25
C LEU A 16 -2.90 -5.58 -18.31
N LEU A 17 -2.94 -4.87 -19.44
CA LEU A 17 -1.94 -5.01 -20.49
C LEU A 17 -0.52 -4.71 -19.98
N VAL A 18 -0.34 -3.57 -19.34
CA VAL A 18 0.98 -3.18 -18.80
C VAL A 18 1.42 -4.13 -17.69
N TYR A 19 0.51 -4.53 -16.81
CA TYR A 19 0.81 -5.47 -15.74
C TYR A 19 1.25 -6.84 -16.28
N SER A 20 0.57 -7.37 -17.31
CA SER A 20 0.96 -8.62 -17.96
C SER A 20 2.37 -8.52 -18.59
N CYS A 21 2.70 -7.39 -19.22
CA CYS A 21 4.06 -7.15 -19.72
C CYS A 21 5.11 -7.10 -18.58
N MET A 22 4.78 -6.49 -17.44
CA MET A 22 5.69 -6.43 -16.30
C MET A 22 5.96 -7.80 -15.68
N ARG A 23 5.02 -8.73 -15.80
CA ARG A 23 5.13 -10.11 -15.29
C ARG A 23 5.69 -11.10 -16.32
N ASP A 24 5.91 -10.68 -17.56
CA ASP A 24 6.24 -11.56 -18.70
C ASP A 24 5.20 -12.68 -18.87
N GLU A 25 3.93 -12.32 -18.72
CA GLU A 25 2.79 -13.23 -18.82
C GLU A 25 1.90 -12.89 -20.00
N ALA A 26 1.21 -13.88 -20.55
CA ALA A 26 0.21 -13.64 -21.58
C ALA A 26 -0.95 -12.82 -21.02
N LEU A 27 -1.41 -11.84 -21.80
CA LEU A 27 -2.59 -11.04 -21.46
C LEU A 27 -3.81 -11.95 -21.27
N GLN A 28 -4.37 -11.94 -20.08
CA GLN A 28 -5.60 -12.65 -19.78
C GLN A 28 -6.82 -11.79 -20.16
N PRO A 29 -7.84 -12.35 -20.79
CA PRO A 29 -9.06 -11.61 -21.10
C PRO A 29 -9.81 -11.24 -19.80
N ILE A 30 -10.39 -10.04 -19.77
CA ILE A 30 -11.35 -9.68 -18.71
C ILE A 30 -12.65 -10.43 -19.00
N ILE A 31 -12.98 -11.39 -18.14
CA ILE A 31 -14.20 -12.19 -18.28
C ILE A 31 -15.28 -11.53 -17.42
N PRO A 32 -16.39 -11.05 -18.01
CA PRO A 32 -17.51 -10.54 -17.24
C PRO A 32 -18.06 -11.62 -16.30
N THR A 33 -18.16 -11.30 -15.03
CA THR A 33 -18.67 -12.20 -13.99
C THR A 33 -20.07 -11.72 -13.56
N ALA A 34 -21.00 -12.65 -13.43
CA ALA A 34 -22.35 -12.33 -12.97
C ALA A 34 -22.31 -11.76 -11.55
N PRO A 35 -22.93 -10.60 -11.27
CA PRO A 35 -22.86 -9.95 -9.95
C PRO A 35 -23.26 -10.84 -8.79
N GLU A 36 -24.22 -11.74 -8.99
CA GLU A 36 -24.74 -12.67 -7.96
C GLU A 36 -23.69 -13.71 -7.52
N SER A 37 -22.68 -13.96 -8.34
CA SER A 37 -21.60 -14.88 -7.99
C SER A 37 -20.49 -14.19 -7.19
N ILE A 38 -20.44 -12.84 -7.19
CA ILE A 38 -19.41 -12.07 -6.52
C ILE A 38 -19.65 -11.99 -5.01
N ARG A 39 -18.62 -12.26 -4.24
CA ARG A 39 -18.55 -12.11 -2.79
C ARG A 39 -17.53 -11.06 -2.44
N LEU A 40 -17.99 -9.90 -1.97
CA LEU A 40 -17.14 -8.75 -1.66
C LEU A 40 -17.04 -8.58 -0.14
N ALA A 41 -15.83 -8.61 0.39
CA ALA A 41 -15.56 -8.10 1.72
C ALA A 41 -15.48 -6.56 1.69
N VAL A 42 -15.89 -5.90 2.77
CA VAL A 42 -15.74 -4.45 2.94
C VAL A 42 -14.97 -4.20 4.22
N ASN A 43 -13.75 -3.69 4.11
CA ASN A 43 -12.96 -3.31 5.26
C ASN A 43 -13.46 -1.97 5.82
N ILE A 44 -14.07 -2.02 7.00
CA ILE A 44 -14.64 -0.86 7.70
C ILE A 44 -13.66 -0.18 8.65
N PHE A 45 -12.41 -0.67 8.77
CA PHE A 45 -11.40 -0.06 9.61
C PHE A 45 -11.15 1.40 9.22
N ASN A 46 -11.13 2.31 10.18
CA ASN A 46 -10.98 3.75 9.98
C ASN A 46 -12.02 4.41 9.05
N ARG A 47 -13.16 3.76 8.78
CA ARG A 47 -14.23 4.31 7.96
C ARG A 47 -14.72 5.68 8.47
N ASN A 48 -14.69 5.90 9.77
CA ASN A 48 -15.06 7.17 10.42
C ASN A 48 -14.04 8.31 10.22
N GLN A 49 -12.88 8.03 9.60
CA GLN A 49 -11.84 9.04 9.32
C GLN A 49 -11.96 9.64 7.92
N VAL A 50 -12.93 9.23 7.10
CA VAL A 50 -13.20 9.83 5.80
C VAL A 50 -14.31 10.87 5.92
N SER A 51 -14.38 11.83 4.96
CA SER A 51 -15.41 12.83 4.95
C SER A 51 -16.81 12.24 4.72
N GLU A 52 -17.85 12.93 5.21
CA GLU A 52 -19.25 12.51 5.00
C GLU A 52 -19.59 12.37 3.50
N ALA A 53 -19.10 13.28 2.66
CA ALA A 53 -19.29 13.22 1.22
C ALA A 53 -18.66 11.96 0.62
N GLN A 54 -17.48 11.56 1.08
CA GLN A 54 -16.81 10.34 0.62
C GLN A 54 -17.54 9.09 1.13
N LEU A 55 -18.00 9.09 2.39
CA LEU A 55 -18.82 8.00 2.93
C LEU A 55 -20.11 7.81 2.12
N ALA A 56 -20.81 8.89 1.80
CA ALA A 56 -22.03 8.82 0.99
C ALA A 56 -21.75 8.19 -0.41
N ARG A 57 -20.58 8.44 -0.99
CA ARG A 57 -20.18 7.80 -2.26
C ARG A 57 -19.91 6.31 -2.10
N TYR A 58 -19.22 5.90 -1.03
CA TYR A 58 -19.05 4.46 -0.72
C TYR A 58 -20.40 3.80 -0.49
N ASP A 59 -21.28 4.39 0.29
CA ASP A 59 -22.60 3.83 0.58
C ASP A 59 -23.47 3.70 -0.67
N SER A 60 -23.45 4.71 -1.54
CA SER A 60 -24.13 4.65 -2.84
C SER A 60 -23.61 3.51 -3.71
N LEU A 61 -22.28 3.34 -3.80
CA LEU A 61 -21.65 2.25 -4.53
C LEU A 61 -22.05 0.89 -3.94
N LEU A 62 -21.92 0.69 -2.62
CA LEU A 62 -22.26 -0.56 -1.97
C LEU A 62 -23.74 -0.92 -2.12
N ASN A 63 -24.63 0.07 -2.07
CA ASN A 63 -26.07 -0.13 -2.30
C ASN A 63 -26.35 -0.53 -3.75
N ALA A 64 -25.68 0.07 -4.73
CA ALA A 64 -25.80 -0.32 -6.13
C ALA A 64 -25.35 -1.77 -6.36
N LEU A 65 -24.16 -2.14 -5.82
CA LEU A 65 -23.65 -3.50 -5.91
C LEU A 65 -24.57 -4.53 -5.27
N LYS A 66 -25.15 -4.23 -4.09
CA LYS A 66 -26.17 -5.10 -3.44
C LYS A 66 -27.41 -5.25 -4.29
N LYS A 67 -27.87 -4.16 -4.92
CA LYS A 67 -29.05 -4.19 -5.80
C LYS A 67 -28.80 -5.06 -7.04
N ASP A 68 -27.57 -5.08 -7.54
CA ASP A 68 -27.17 -5.90 -8.66
C ASP A 68 -26.90 -7.38 -8.25
N GLY A 69 -27.01 -7.71 -6.98
CA GLY A 69 -26.92 -9.08 -6.47
C GLY A 69 -25.57 -9.45 -5.83
N VAL A 70 -24.60 -8.54 -5.75
CA VAL A 70 -23.31 -8.79 -5.10
C VAL A 70 -23.51 -9.07 -3.61
N ARG A 71 -22.95 -10.16 -3.12
CA ARG A 71 -22.95 -10.51 -1.69
C ARG A 71 -21.85 -9.75 -0.96
N ILE A 72 -22.23 -8.93 0.03
CA ILE A 72 -21.31 -8.05 0.75
C ILE A 72 -21.30 -8.41 2.22
N ALA A 73 -20.10 -8.57 2.81
CA ALA A 73 -19.89 -8.72 4.24
C ALA A 73 -18.84 -7.72 4.75
N GLU A 74 -18.93 -7.33 6.01
CA GLU A 74 -17.99 -6.42 6.64
C GLU A 74 -16.86 -7.19 7.31
N VAL A 75 -15.63 -6.66 7.17
CA VAL A 75 -14.43 -7.13 7.85
C VAL A 75 -13.70 -5.94 8.47
N SER A 76 -12.78 -6.19 9.38
CA SER A 76 -11.96 -5.13 9.98
C SER A 76 -10.49 -5.54 9.99
N HIS A 77 -9.75 -5.08 9.00
CA HIS A 77 -8.31 -5.30 8.88
C HIS A 77 -7.57 -4.05 9.38
N ALA A 78 -7.13 -4.11 10.62
CA ALA A 78 -6.52 -2.98 11.29
C ALA A 78 -5.10 -2.67 10.77
N TYR A 79 -4.76 -1.39 10.77
CA TYR A 79 -3.41 -0.91 10.50
C TYR A 79 -2.43 -1.29 11.62
N THR A 80 -1.15 -1.42 11.28
CA THR A 80 -0.08 -1.68 12.24
C THR A 80 0.91 -0.52 12.34
N LYS A 81 1.46 -0.32 13.54
CA LYS A 81 2.52 0.66 13.80
C LYS A 81 3.88 0.31 13.15
N TYR A 82 4.08 -0.94 12.78
CA TYR A 82 5.38 -1.47 12.34
C TYR A 82 5.81 -1.08 10.93
N GLN A 83 4.92 -0.53 10.10
CA GLN A 83 5.30 -0.10 8.76
C GLN A 83 6.51 0.85 8.76
N ARG A 84 6.49 1.85 9.66
CA ARG A 84 7.60 2.80 9.75
C ARG A 84 8.90 2.17 10.23
N VAL A 85 8.82 1.12 11.04
CA VAL A 85 9.99 0.36 11.49
C VAL A 85 10.68 -0.32 10.32
N ILE A 86 9.90 -1.07 9.52
CA ILE A 86 10.42 -1.72 8.31
C ILE A 86 11.03 -0.69 7.37
N MET A 87 10.29 0.38 7.06
CA MET A 87 10.77 1.44 6.14
C MET A 87 12.12 2.02 6.58
N ARG A 88 12.30 2.40 7.85
CA ARG A 88 13.54 3.03 8.29
C ARG A 88 14.73 2.07 8.31
N CYS A 89 14.51 0.81 8.70
CA CYS A 89 15.57 -0.19 8.75
C CYS A 89 16.04 -0.59 7.35
N GLU A 90 15.11 -0.93 6.46
CA GLU A 90 15.42 -1.29 5.09
C GLU A 90 15.96 -0.10 4.30
N PHE A 91 15.38 1.10 4.46
CA PHE A 91 15.88 2.30 3.78
C PHE A 91 17.36 2.57 4.07
N ARG A 92 17.78 2.48 5.35
CA ARG A 92 19.18 2.68 5.68
C ARG A 92 20.08 1.61 5.08
N HIS A 93 19.71 0.35 5.22
CA HIS A 93 20.44 -0.80 4.70
C HIS A 93 20.59 -0.71 3.17
N ASP A 94 19.47 -0.63 2.47
CA ASP A 94 19.43 -0.71 1.01
C ASP A 94 20.07 0.52 0.35
N LEU A 95 19.90 1.71 0.95
CA LEU A 95 20.56 2.93 0.49
C LEU A 95 22.07 2.82 0.59
N GLU A 96 22.61 2.35 1.72
CA GLU A 96 24.05 2.22 1.92
C GLU A 96 24.63 1.13 1.03
N GLU A 97 23.91 0.02 0.80
CA GLU A 97 24.29 -1.01 -0.15
C GLU A 97 24.32 -0.47 -1.58
N TYR A 98 23.26 0.19 -2.04
CA TYR A 98 23.19 0.82 -3.36
C TYR A 98 24.32 1.83 -3.59
N LEU A 99 24.58 2.70 -2.62
CA LEU A 99 25.62 3.71 -2.71
C LEU A 99 27.02 3.10 -2.69
N SER A 100 27.22 1.96 -2.06
CA SER A 100 28.51 1.25 -2.03
C SER A 100 29.01 0.91 -3.44
N CYS A 101 28.09 0.54 -4.33
CA CYS A 101 28.35 0.19 -5.73
C CYS A 101 28.43 1.40 -6.68
N SER A 102 28.08 2.61 -6.22
CA SER A 102 28.08 3.82 -7.04
C SER A 102 29.41 4.57 -7.02
N ASN A 103 29.61 5.51 -7.94
CA ASN A 103 30.75 6.39 -7.96
C ASN A 103 30.59 7.67 -7.10
N THR A 104 29.57 7.71 -6.23
CA THR A 104 29.32 8.85 -5.35
C THR A 104 30.36 8.94 -4.23
N GLN A 105 30.67 10.18 -3.79
CA GLN A 105 31.52 10.41 -2.63
C GLN A 105 30.87 10.13 -1.30
N ARG A 106 29.50 10.19 -1.23
CA ARG A 106 28.72 9.98 -0.02
C ARG A 106 28.09 8.59 -0.04
N LYS A 107 28.75 7.64 0.62
CA LYS A 107 28.39 6.22 0.60
C LYS A 107 27.53 5.77 1.78
N THR A 108 27.26 6.65 2.74
CA THR A 108 26.48 6.32 3.93
C THR A 108 25.37 7.33 4.17
N LEU A 109 24.30 6.90 4.80
CA LEU A 109 23.20 7.77 5.24
C LEU A 109 23.71 8.90 6.14
N LYS A 110 24.68 8.61 7.03
CA LYS A 110 25.33 9.61 7.88
C LYS A 110 26.00 10.71 7.06
N ALA A 111 26.72 10.36 5.99
CA ALA A 111 27.39 11.34 5.13
C ALA A 111 26.37 12.19 4.34
N ILE A 112 25.22 11.63 3.99
CA ILE A 112 24.12 12.35 3.33
C ILE A 112 23.47 13.31 4.33
N VAL A 113 23.07 12.86 5.51
CA VAL A 113 22.46 13.72 6.54
C VAL A 113 23.38 14.89 6.88
N ARG A 114 24.67 14.63 7.09
CA ARG A 114 25.65 15.68 7.34
C ARG A 114 25.70 16.72 6.21
N TYR A 115 25.67 16.28 4.95
CA TYR A 115 25.66 17.20 3.81
C TYR A 115 24.40 18.08 3.78
N TYR A 116 23.23 17.54 4.15
CA TYR A 116 21.99 18.32 4.29
C TYR A 116 22.14 19.37 5.38
N GLU A 117 22.72 19.02 6.52
CA GLU A 117 22.95 19.92 7.66
C GLU A 117 23.94 21.03 7.36
N GLU A 118 24.96 20.75 6.55
CA GLU A 118 25.95 21.73 6.10
C GLU A 118 25.40 22.65 4.98
N ASN A 119 24.28 22.30 4.33
CA ASN A 119 23.67 23.03 3.23
C ASN A 119 22.14 23.24 3.40
N PRO A 120 21.66 23.77 4.53
CA PRO A 120 20.24 23.77 4.87
C PRO A 120 19.38 24.54 3.88
N ASP A 121 19.83 25.68 3.37
CA ASP A 121 19.09 26.54 2.44
C ASP A 121 18.74 25.82 1.13
N LYS A 122 19.59 24.90 0.68
CA LYS A 122 19.39 24.13 -0.55
C LYS A 122 18.69 22.80 -0.33
N MET A 123 18.99 22.14 0.80
CA MET A 123 18.65 20.73 0.99
C MET A 123 17.47 20.50 1.95
N MET A 124 17.15 21.46 2.83
CA MET A 124 16.15 21.24 3.88
C MET A 124 14.79 21.88 3.61
N LYS A 125 14.47 22.20 2.36
CA LYS A 125 13.18 22.80 1.99
C LYS A 125 11.96 22.02 2.52
N TYR A 126 12.06 20.69 2.60
CA TYR A 126 10.98 19.80 3.04
C TYR A 126 11.33 19.04 4.33
N GLY A 127 12.39 19.43 5.04
CA GLY A 127 12.91 18.72 6.22
C GLY A 127 13.67 17.44 5.87
N ILE A 128 14.15 16.76 6.91
CA ILE A 128 14.92 15.50 6.82
C ILE A 128 14.54 14.50 7.92
N GLU A 129 13.32 14.59 8.45
CA GLU A 129 12.90 13.80 9.60
C GLU A 129 13.00 12.29 9.35
N TYR A 130 12.64 11.83 8.14
CA TYR A 130 12.73 10.41 7.77
C TYR A 130 14.17 9.93 7.68
N LEU A 131 15.08 10.77 7.13
CA LEU A 131 16.51 10.44 7.06
C LEU A 131 17.13 10.35 8.47
N ARG A 132 16.77 11.27 9.36
CA ARG A 132 17.21 11.23 10.76
C ARG A 132 16.62 10.04 11.51
N ASP A 133 15.33 9.77 11.37
CA ASP A 133 14.69 8.61 11.98
C ASP A 133 15.40 7.29 11.59
N ALA A 134 15.75 7.14 10.31
CA ALA A 134 16.50 5.99 9.82
C ALA A 134 17.92 5.96 10.34
N LEU A 135 18.63 7.12 10.40
CA LEU A 135 20.01 7.20 10.90
C LEU A 135 20.09 6.89 12.40
N ASP A 136 19.15 7.44 13.19
CA ASP A 136 19.21 7.39 14.65
C ASP A 136 18.69 6.09 15.24
N LYS A 137 17.72 5.42 14.55
CA LYS A 137 16.97 4.29 15.09
C LYS A 137 17.17 2.95 14.36
N ALA A 138 17.92 2.91 13.28
CA ALA A 138 18.21 1.67 12.57
C ALA A 138 19.72 1.39 12.59
N SER A 139 20.11 0.12 12.76
CA SER A 139 21.52 -0.29 12.73
C SER A 139 22.13 -0.25 11.32
N GLY A 140 21.29 -0.40 10.29
CA GLY A 140 21.70 -0.62 8.90
C GLY A 140 22.08 -2.06 8.58
N ARG A 141 21.88 -3.02 9.52
CA ARG A 141 22.20 -4.44 9.34
C ARG A 141 20.98 -5.35 9.31
N LEU A 142 19.77 -4.81 9.49
CA LEU A 142 18.50 -5.55 9.59
C LEU A 142 18.46 -6.57 10.74
N ASP A 143 19.25 -6.34 11.78
CA ASP A 143 19.35 -7.16 13.01
C ASP A 143 18.72 -6.47 14.23
N ASP A 144 18.08 -5.32 14.04
CA ASP A 144 17.37 -4.59 15.08
C ASP A 144 16.19 -5.42 15.62
N GLU A 145 16.07 -5.55 16.94
CA GLU A 145 15.00 -6.33 17.59
C GLU A 145 13.61 -5.88 17.11
N GLU A 146 13.37 -4.56 17.04
CA GLU A 146 12.10 -4.01 16.57
C GLU A 146 11.81 -4.34 15.10
N TYR A 147 12.85 -4.45 14.24
CA TYR A 147 12.69 -4.91 12.87
C TYR A 147 12.29 -6.39 12.79
N ILE A 148 12.92 -7.23 13.59
CA ILE A 148 12.59 -8.66 13.67
C ILE A 148 11.15 -8.85 14.13
N GLU A 149 10.71 -8.10 15.16
CA GLU A 149 9.32 -8.10 15.62
C GLU A 149 8.36 -7.64 14.51
N ALA A 150 8.70 -6.55 13.80
CA ALA A 150 7.90 -6.02 12.71
C ALA A 150 7.70 -7.03 11.58
N MET A 151 8.75 -7.76 11.23
CA MET A 151 8.70 -8.81 10.20
C MET A 151 7.91 -10.04 10.67
N ALA A 152 7.96 -10.38 11.95
CA ALA A 152 7.12 -11.43 12.53
C ALA A 152 5.64 -11.03 12.50
N GLU A 153 5.33 -9.81 12.89
CA GLU A 153 3.96 -9.27 12.85
C GLU A 153 3.41 -9.21 11.43
N ARG A 154 4.23 -8.79 10.45
CA ARG A 154 3.86 -8.79 9.04
C ARG A 154 3.42 -10.17 8.56
N ARG A 155 4.18 -11.22 8.89
CA ARG A 155 3.84 -12.60 8.52
C ARG A 155 2.54 -13.06 9.21
N ARG A 156 2.40 -12.76 10.50
CA ARG A 156 1.20 -13.10 11.28
C ARG A 156 -0.06 -12.45 10.70
N LEU A 157 0.00 -11.14 10.43
CA LEU A 157 -1.13 -10.40 9.86
C LEU A 157 -1.46 -10.86 8.44
N LYS A 158 -0.43 -11.14 7.61
CA LYS A 158 -0.67 -11.68 6.26
C LYS A 158 -1.47 -12.98 6.33
N ALA A 159 -1.06 -13.93 7.15
CA ALA A 159 -1.77 -15.19 7.30
C ALA A 159 -3.22 -15.01 7.78
N GLN A 160 -3.45 -14.17 8.80
CA GLN A 160 -4.78 -13.89 9.32
C GLN A 160 -5.71 -13.22 8.28
N ILE A 161 -5.18 -12.26 7.52
CA ILE A 161 -6.00 -11.55 6.53
C ILE A 161 -6.30 -12.45 5.33
N ILE A 162 -5.34 -13.22 4.85
CA ILE A 162 -5.60 -14.21 3.79
C ILE A 162 -6.67 -15.20 4.24
N GLU A 163 -6.59 -15.75 5.45
CA GLU A 163 -7.62 -16.63 6.00
C GLU A 163 -9.00 -15.96 6.03
N SER A 164 -9.08 -14.71 6.47
CA SER A 164 -10.34 -13.95 6.51
C SER A 164 -10.93 -13.62 5.14
N LEU A 165 -10.11 -13.68 4.09
CA LEU A 165 -10.51 -13.37 2.71
C LEU A 165 -10.80 -14.62 1.86
N GLN A 166 -10.60 -15.83 2.36
CA GLN A 166 -10.77 -17.09 1.60
C GLN A 166 -12.16 -17.25 0.96
N GLU A 167 -13.20 -16.69 1.57
CA GLU A 167 -14.57 -16.77 1.07
C GLU A 167 -14.98 -15.60 0.16
N TYR A 168 -14.05 -14.66 -0.11
CA TYR A 168 -14.34 -13.43 -0.86
C TYR A 168 -13.45 -13.32 -2.08
N ASP A 169 -13.99 -12.77 -3.16
CA ASP A 169 -13.26 -12.54 -4.40
C ASP A 169 -12.35 -11.29 -4.31
N ALA A 170 -12.73 -10.33 -3.48
CA ALA A 170 -11.92 -9.13 -3.18
C ALA A 170 -12.39 -8.45 -1.89
N CYS A 171 -11.58 -7.52 -1.40
CA CYS A 171 -11.91 -6.65 -0.27
C CYS A 171 -11.85 -5.18 -0.69
N LEU A 172 -12.94 -4.45 -0.51
CA LEU A 172 -13.02 -3.02 -0.73
C LEU A 172 -12.62 -2.27 0.53
N MET A 173 -11.69 -1.36 0.43
CA MET A 173 -11.29 -0.47 1.51
C MET A 173 -12.17 0.78 1.55
N THR A 174 -12.79 1.07 2.70
CA THR A 174 -13.68 2.24 2.89
C THR A 174 -13.14 3.28 3.88
N GLY A 175 -11.99 3.03 4.47
CA GLY A 175 -11.28 3.96 5.36
C GLY A 175 -9.78 3.93 5.11
N PRO A 176 -9.01 4.93 5.57
CA PRO A 176 -7.58 4.99 5.37
C PRO A 176 -6.87 3.85 6.12
N THR A 177 -6.17 3.01 5.37
CA THR A 177 -5.30 1.96 5.91
C THR A 177 -4.24 1.59 4.89
N ASN A 178 -3.08 1.14 5.36
CA ASN A 178 -1.99 0.62 4.53
C ASN A 178 -1.80 -0.88 4.71
N ILE A 179 -2.78 -1.56 5.27
CA ILE A 179 -2.62 -2.97 5.67
C ILE A 179 -2.24 -3.85 4.47
N MET A 180 -2.90 -3.70 3.32
CA MET A 180 -2.60 -4.47 2.11
C MET A 180 -1.15 -4.24 1.64
N HIS A 181 -0.66 -3.00 1.71
CA HIS A 181 0.70 -2.65 1.38
C HIS A 181 1.70 -3.23 2.38
N PHE A 182 1.41 -3.09 3.69
CA PHE A 182 2.26 -3.62 4.75
C PHE A 182 2.47 -5.14 4.65
N ILE A 183 1.43 -5.90 4.34
CA ILE A 183 1.50 -7.37 4.25
C ILE A 183 1.81 -7.89 2.85
N GLY A 184 1.86 -6.99 1.84
CA GLY A 184 2.20 -7.33 0.46
C GLY A 184 1.10 -8.11 -0.26
N LEU A 185 -0.16 -7.65 -0.17
CA LEU A 185 -1.26 -8.17 -0.97
C LEU A 185 -1.43 -7.39 -2.27
N PRO A 186 -1.85 -8.04 -3.35
CA PRO A 186 -2.19 -7.37 -4.59
C PRO A 186 -3.32 -6.36 -4.36
N SER A 187 -3.19 -5.19 -4.96
CA SER A 187 -4.19 -4.14 -4.81
C SER A 187 -4.41 -3.36 -6.10
N LEU A 188 -5.64 -2.91 -6.28
CA LEU A 188 -6.08 -2.11 -7.43
C LEU A 188 -6.71 -0.81 -6.93
N ALA A 189 -6.14 0.33 -7.32
CA ALA A 189 -6.73 1.64 -7.06
C ALA A 189 -7.64 2.05 -8.21
N LEU A 190 -8.89 2.37 -7.88
CA LEU A 190 -9.92 2.80 -8.83
C LEU A 190 -10.43 4.20 -8.44
N ARG A 191 -10.94 4.94 -9.44
CA ARG A 191 -11.58 6.22 -9.19
C ARG A 191 -12.92 6.05 -8.48
N LEU A 192 -13.12 6.75 -7.36
CA LEU A 192 -14.40 6.81 -6.66
C LEU A 192 -15.18 8.08 -7.02
N CYS A 193 -14.59 9.26 -6.81
CA CYS A 193 -15.25 10.54 -7.07
C CYS A 193 -14.23 11.67 -7.21
N MET A 194 -14.73 12.89 -7.49
CA MET A 194 -13.98 14.13 -7.29
C MET A 194 -14.50 14.80 -6.01
N ALA A 195 -13.60 15.29 -5.19
CA ALA A 195 -13.96 16.16 -4.06
C ALA A 195 -14.30 17.56 -4.54
N ASP A 196 -14.93 18.37 -3.69
CA ASP A 196 -15.38 19.73 -4.03
C ASP A 196 -14.21 20.66 -4.38
N ASP A 197 -13.02 20.40 -3.85
CA ASP A 197 -11.78 21.12 -4.16
C ASP A 197 -11.11 20.67 -5.47
N GLY A 198 -11.76 19.78 -6.24
CA GLY A 198 -11.22 19.20 -7.47
C GLY A 198 -10.21 18.07 -7.26
N THR A 199 -9.94 17.67 -6.03
CA THR A 199 -9.03 16.55 -5.74
C THR A 199 -9.69 15.21 -6.05
N PRO A 200 -9.05 14.33 -6.85
CA PRO A 200 -9.57 12.99 -7.09
C PRO A 200 -9.53 12.15 -5.82
N ARG A 201 -10.59 11.40 -5.57
CA ARG A 201 -10.68 10.40 -4.50
C ARG A 201 -10.76 9.02 -5.11
N GLY A 202 -9.87 8.14 -4.66
CA GLY A 202 -9.83 6.75 -5.07
C GLY A 202 -10.51 5.83 -4.08
N MET A 203 -10.77 4.62 -4.53
CA MET A 203 -11.06 3.46 -3.70
C MET A 203 -10.01 2.39 -4.00
N ILE A 204 -9.78 1.50 -3.06
CA ILE A 204 -8.81 0.41 -3.23
C ILE A 204 -9.53 -0.91 -3.02
N LEU A 205 -9.37 -1.80 -3.99
CA LEU A 205 -9.63 -3.23 -3.87
C LEU A 205 -8.32 -3.94 -3.58
N TYR A 206 -8.37 -4.98 -2.74
CA TYR A 206 -7.25 -5.89 -2.53
C TYR A 206 -7.77 -7.32 -2.35
N GLY A 207 -6.94 -8.29 -2.65
CA GLY A 207 -7.29 -9.70 -2.57
C GLY A 207 -6.18 -10.52 -1.92
N ALA A 208 -6.44 -11.80 -1.68
CA ALA A 208 -5.39 -12.74 -1.35
C ALA A 208 -4.48 -12.99 -2.57
N ASP A 209 -3.25 -13.44 -2.31
CA ASP A 209 -2.36 -13.89 -3.38
C ASP A 209 -3.04 -15.03 -4.15
N GLU A 210 -3.02 -14.99 -5.49
CA GLU A 210 -3.53 -16.05 -6.39
C GLU A 210 -5.07 -16.16 -6.50
N GLN A 211 -5.83 -15.09 -6.24
CA GLN A 211 -7.27 -15.03 -6.53
C GLN A 211 -7.59 -14.30 -7.83
#